data_a6a4f0e9dfe9b42fe81cc693dc344a0d
#
_entry.id   a6a4f0e9dfe9b42fe81cc693dc344a0d
#
_cell.length_a   1.000
_cell.length_b   1.000
_cell.length_c   1.000
_cell.angle_alpha   90.00
_cell.angle_beta   90.00
_cell.angle_gamma   90.00
#
_symmetry.space_group_name_H-M   'P 1'
#
loop_
_entity.id
_entity.type
_entity.pdbx_description
1 polymer ?
#
loop_
_entity_poly.entity_id
_entity_poly.type
_entity_poly.pdbx_seq_one_letter_code
_entity_poly.pdbx_strand_id
1 'polypeptide(L)'
;MINWESNQTQLALKEIQSAVQMYGRGSRVVRLAYCYRRLRNLVYYGVQQQLQNCFCHPHLDSSKLHILLHLRGGLGDCASYRVCILALREKLPNAVFHYYTDSPHAAEVLFEADEKNVLLPSGKIPYRRAYDMACELCISFKTVYVNHARIQQLAPDFLPVLTLSLSRQKKLSFFLQDNYLLDDALGRFLYWQGAEKLEAQRYLSALDFDVAQTGSLPDSILKKDVSGYGLKKPYITLHSGIDATFNMKGSTPLKCWPKENWSTFVKLFREKFPHIQIVQLGGENSPKFDFVDVCLVGKSSLQDLPALLAGSTLHIDGESGLVQLTRWLPTRAVVLFANTAASLFALPKNINLTSDKCGACMWLEGPSWHTRCMLGYSSCQNMQTYTPEYVLEIVSRHLAA
;
A
#
# COMPACT_ATOMS: atom_id res chain seq x y z
N MET A 1 -10.29 -4.24 -17.72
CA MET A 1 -9.09 -3.48 -18.17
C MET A 1 -9.53 -2.14 -18.72
N ILE A 2 -8.98 -1.03 -18.22
CA ILE A 2 -9.34 0.33 -18.68
C ILE A 2 -8.75 0.56 -20.07
N ASN A 3 -9.58 1.02 -21.02
CA ASN A 3 -9.08 1.53 -22.28
C ASN A 3 -8.68 3.01 -22.13
N TRP A 4 -7.43 3.24 -21.65
CA TRP A 4 -6.89 4.57 -21.36
C TRP A 4 -6.84 5.51 -22.55
N GLU A 5 -6.84 5.00 -23.78
CA GLU A 5 -6.77 5.80 -25.02
C GLU A 5 -8.17 6.11 -25.58
N SER A 6 -9.25 5.56 -25.01
CA SER A 6 -10.59 5.84 -25.47
C SER A 6 -11.02 7.29 -25.20
N ASN A 7 -11.82 7.86 -26.09
CA ASN A 7 -12.38 9.19 -25.91
C ASN A 7 -13.20 9.33 -24.62
N GLN A 8 -13.93 8.27 -24.23
CA GLN A 8 -14.73 8.23 -23.02
C GLN A 8 -13.84 8.33 -21.76
N THR A 9 -12.75 7.57 -21.70
CA THR A 9 -11.77 7.63 -20.59
C THR A 9 -11.10 9.00 -20.52
N GLN A 10 -10.69 9.55 -21.68
CA GLN A 10 -10.06 10.87 -21.73
C GLN A 10 -11.05 11.99 -21.31
N LEU A 11 -12.33 11.86 -21.64
CA LEU A 11 -13.36 12.80 -21.20
C LEU A 11 -13.56 12.72 -19.69
N ALA A 12 -13.72 11.53 -19.13
CA ALA A 12 -13.87 11.31 -17.68
C ALA A 12 -12.66 11.86 -16.88
N LEU A 13 -11.44 11.66 -17.36
CA LEU A 13 -10.24 12.25 -16.76
C LEU A 13 -10.25 13.78 -16.78
N LYS A 14 -10.70 14.39 -17.88
CA LYS A 14 -10.85 15.85 -17.98
C LYS A 14 -11.90 16.40 -17.03
N GLU A 15 -13.02 15.70 -16.86
CA GLU A 15 -14.07 16.08 -15.90
C GLU A 15 -13.56 16.01 -14.46
N ILE A 16 -12.83 14.95 -14.08
CA ILE A 16 -12.19 14.84 -12.79
C ILE A 16 -11.17 15.98 -12.59
N GLN A 17 -10.34 16.24 -13.59
CA GLN A 17 -9.38 17.34 -13.57
C GLN A 17 -10.07 18.69 -13.31
N SER A 18 -11.17 18.96 -14.01
CA SER A 18 -11.96 20.18 -13.84
C SER A 18 -12.57 20.26 -12.44
N ALA A 19 -13.13 19.15 -11.93
CA ALA A 19 -13.69 19.08 -10.58
C ALA A 19 -12.62 19.34 -9.52
N VAL A 20 -11.46 18.72 -9.60
CA VAL A 20 -10.34 18.94 -8.67
C VAL A 20 -9.85 20.39 -8.71
N GLN A 21 -9.79 21.02 -9.89
CA GLN A 21 -9.45 22.44 -10.02
C GLN A 21 -10.50 23.34 -9.37
N MET A 22 -11.78 23.00 -9.49
CA MET A 22 -12.86 23.75 -8.83
C MET A 22 -12.85 23.58 -7.32
N TYR A 23 -12.67 22.38 -6.81
CA TYR A 23 -12.53 22.09 -5.37
C TYR A 23 -11.31 22.82 -4.77
N GLY A 24 -10.17 22.83 -5.48
CA GLY A 24 -8.99 23.61 -5.10
C GLY A 24 -9.24 25.13 -5.08
N ARG A 25 -10.30 25.61 -5.72
CA ARG A 25 -10.73 27.03 -5.68
C ARG A 25 -11.71 27.34 -4.53
N GLY A 26 -12.28 26.33 -3.87
CA GLY A 26 -13.44 26.48 -2.99
C GLY A 26 -13.21 27.25 -1.70
N SER A 27 -12.02 27.21 -1.07
CA SER A 27 -11.73 27.97 0.14
C SER A 27 -10.35 28.63 0.04
N ARG A 28 -10.27 29.91 0.43
CA ARG A 28 -8.99 30.66 0.50
C ARG A 28 -7.97 29.95 1.39
N VAL A 29 -8.42 29.33 2.49
CA VAL A 29 -7.58 28.58 3.45
C VAL A 29 -6.99 27.32 2.81
N VAL A 30 -7.80 26.55 2.08
CA VAL A 30 -7.33 25.33 1.38
C VAL A 30 -6.33 25.70 0.29
N ARG A 31 -6.55 26.79 -0.46
CA ARG A 31 -5.59 27.28 -1.46
C ARG A 31 -4.27 27.72 -0.85
N LEU A 32 -4.31 28.48 0.26
CA LEU A 32 -3.10 28.93 0.95
C LEU A 32 -2.33 27.75 1.51
N ALA A 33 -3.00 26.78 2.14
CA ALA A 33 -2.37 25.55 2.63
C ALA A 33 -1.75 24.73 1.49
N TYR A 34 -2.43 24.65 0.35
CA TYR A 34 -1.92 23.99 -0.85
C TYR A 34 -0.69 24.69 -1.44
N CYS A 35 -0.78 26.03 -1.64
CA CYS A 35 0.35 26.81 -2.13
C CYS A 35 1.54 26.75 -1.17
N TYR A 36 1.30 26.81 0.13
CA TYR A 36 2.33 26.69 1.16
C TYR A 36 3.02 25.33 1.12
N ARG A 37 2.25 24.23 1.07
CA ARG A 37 2.81 22.85 0.96
C ARG A 37 3.62 22.68 -0.32
N ARG A 38 3.09 23.15 -1.45
CA ARG A 38 3.80 23.09 -2.73
C ARG A 38 5.09 23.91 -2.71
N LEU A 39 5.04 25.14 -2.19
CA LEU A 39 6.24 25.97 -2.05
C LEU A 39 7.24 25.35 -1.07
N ARG A 40 6.78 24.87 0.08
CA ARG A 40 7.61 24.16 1.05
C ARG A 40 8.28 22.94 0.42
N ASN A 41 7.53 22.13 -0.33
CA ASN A 41 8.08 20.94 -0.98
C ASN A 41 9.07 21.31 -2.08
N LEU A 42 8.76 22.30 -2.92
CA LEU A 42 9.69 22.80 -3.94
C LEU A 42 10.98 23.34 -3.33
N VAL A 43 10.88 24.15 -2.29
CA VAL A 43 12.06 24.71 -1.60
C VAL A 43 12.81 23.61 -0.86
N TYR A 44 12.11 22.82 -0.06
CA TYR A 44 12.73 21.74 0.75
C TYR A 44 13.41 20.70 -0.14
N TYR A 45 12.70 20.15 -1.12
CA TYR A 45 13.27 19.15 -2.02
C TYR A 45 14.27 19.75 -3.01
N GLY A 46 14.02 20.95 -3.52
CA GLY A 46 14.95 21.63 -4.43
C GLY A 46 16.27 21.97 -3.74
N VAL A 47 16.23 22.59 -2.56
CA VAL A 47 17.44 22.93 -1.79
C VAL A 47 18.10 21.67 -1.27
N GLN A 48 17.35 20.70 -0.75
CA GLN A 48 17.90 19.44 -0.29
C GLN A 48 18.58 18.67 -1.44
N GLN A 49 17.96 18.60 -2.61
CA GLN A 49 18.55 17.94 -3.79
C GLN A 49 19.83 18.67 -4.28
N GLN A 50 19.86 20.00 -4.21
CA GLN A 50 21.06 20.76 -4.57
C GLN A 50 22.19 20.59 -3.53
N LEU A 51 21.86 20.60 -2.24
CA LEU A 51 22.84 20.35 -1.18
C LEU A 51 23.39 18.92 -1.26
N GLN A 52 22.55 17.93 -1.54
CA GLN A 52 22.98 16.56 -1.75
C GLN A 52 23.87 16.42 -2.99
N ASN A 53 23.62 17.19 -4.05
CA ASN A 53 24.47 17.25 -5.23
C ASN A 53 25.90 17.73 -4.89
N CYS A 54 26.06 18.56 -3.88
CA CYS A 54 27.37 19.06 -3.45
C CYS A 54 28.12 18.08 -2.53
N PHE A 55 27.46 17.18 -1.82
CA PHE A 55 28.05 16.45 -0.69
C PHE A 55 27.87 14.93 -0.69
N CYS A 56 27.01 14.36 -1.54
CA CYS A 56 26.64 12.95 -1.46
C CYS A 56 26.46 12.32 -2.84
N HIS A 57 27.56 12.03 -3.54
CA HIS A 57 27.50 11.11 -4.67
C HIS A 57 27.81 9.70 -4.15
N PRO A 58 26.83 8.77 -4.12
CA PRO A 58 27.14 7.37 -3.89
C PRO A 58 28.11 6.93 -5.00
N HIS A 59 29.19 6.25 -4.64
CA HIS A 59 30.05 5.59 -5.61
C HIS A 59 29.26 4.38 -6.17
N LEU A 60 28.60 4.59 -7.30
CA LEU A 60 27.86 3.54 -7.98
C LEU A 60 28.77 2.90 -9.05
N ASP A 61 28.69 1.59 -9.17
CA ASP A 61 29.40 0.83 -10.18
C ASP A 61 28.96 1.25 -11.59
N SER A 62 29.83 1.91 -12.33
CA SER A 62 29.51 2.40 -13.67
C SER A 62 29.27 1.30 -14.71
N SER A 63 29.59 0.04 -14.41
CA SER A 63 29.31 -1.11 -15.29
C SER A 63 27.85 -1.59 -15.22
N LYS A 64 27.09 -1.20 -14.19
CA LYS A 64 25.71 -1.60 -13.97
C LYS A 64 24.76 -0.41 -14.05
N LEU A 65 23.48 -0.67 -14.36
CA LEU A 65 22.42 0.32 -14.21
C LEU A 65 21.99 0.41 -12.75
N HIS A 66 21.80 1.63 -12.27
CA HIS A 66 21.32 1.90 -10.91
C HIS A 66 19.96 2.59 -10.96
N ILE A 67 18.94 1.90 -10.43
CA ILE A 67 17.55 2.35 -10.46
C ILE A 67 17.11 2.71 -9.05
N LEU A 68 16.74 3.97 -8.82
CA LEU A 68 16.14 4.40 -7.56
C LEU A 68 14.62 4.21 -7.62
N LEU A 69 14.07 3.47 -6.67
CA LEU A 69 12.62 3.28 -6.47
C LEU A 69 12.20 3.93 -5.16
N HIS A 70 11.42 5.00 -5.25
CA HIS A 70 10.78 5.62 -4.10
C HIS A 70 9.37 5.05 -3.95
N LEU A 71 9.16 4.21 -2.93
CA LEU A 71 7.88 3.57 -2.60
C LEU A 71 7.14 4.45 -1.59
N ARG A 72 6.10 5.12 -2.06
CA ARG A 72 5.33 6.06 -1.23
C ARG A 72 4.19 5.35 -0.51
N GLY A 73 3.89 5.83 0.71
CA GLY A 73 2.79 5.31 1.52
C GLY A 73 3.23 4.33 2.60
N GLY A 74 2.27 3.57 3.13
CA GLY A 74 2.47 2.59 4.18
C GLY A 74 2.97 1.23 3.68
N LEU A 75 3.16 0.29 4.61
CA LEU A 75 3.58 -1.08 4.30
C LEU A 75 2.68 -1.75 3.24
N GLY A 76 1.35 -1.58 3.37
CA GLY A 76 0.39 -2.18 2.43
C GLY A 76 0.52 -1.64 1.01
N ASP A 77 0.81 -0.35 0.88
CA ASP A 77 1.08 0.27 -0.41
C ASP A 77 2.36 -0.31 -1.03
N CYS A 78 3.45 -0.35 -0.24
CA CYS A 78 4.73 -0.91 -0.67
C CYS A 78 4.60 -2.39 -1.07
N ALA A 79 3.84 -3.19 -0.30
CA ALA A 79 3.57 -4.59 -0.62
C ALA A 79 2.83 -4.75 -1.96
N SER A 80 1.89 -3.86 -2.26
CA SER A 80 1.18 -3.85 -3.55
C SER A 80 2.14 -3.54 -4.70
N TYR A 81 3.01 -2.53 -4.56
CA TYR A 81 3.90 -2.08 -5.64
C TYR A 81 4.97 -3.11 -6.02
N ARG A 82 5.24 -4.09 -5.17
CA ARG A 82 6.18 -5.17 -5.47
C ARG A 82 5.86 -5.90 -6.78
N VAL A 83 4.58 -5.97 -7.18
CA VAL A 83 4.14 -6.53 -8.48
C VAL A 83 4.79 -5.77 -9.64
N CYS A 84 4.65 -4.44 -9.66
CA CYS A 84 5.25 -3.58 -10.69
C CYS A 84 6.79 -3.64 -10.65
N ILE A 85 7.37 -3.73 -9.47
CA ILE A 85 8.83 -3.81 -9.28
C ILE A 85 9.38 -5.12 -9.86
N LEU A 86 8.71 -6.24 -9.64
CA LEU A 86 9.11 -7.53 -10.21
C LEU A 86 9.08 -7.48 -11.74
N ALA A 87 8.05 -6.91 -12.35
CA ALA A 87 7.97 -6.73 -13.79
C ALA A 87 9.09 -5.80 -14.32
N LEU A 88 9.43 -4.75 -13.59
CA LEU A 88 10.55 -3.88 -13.95
C LEU A 88 11.90 -4.62 -13.86
N ARG A 89 12.08 -5.46 -12.85
CA ARG A 89 13.29 -6.30 -12.70
C ARG A 89 13.45 -7.31 -13.83
N GLU A 90 12.36 -7.89 -14.32
CA GLU A 90 12.39 -8.77 -15.50
C GLU A 90 12.88 -8.04 -16.76
N LYS A 91 12.51 -6.76 -16.92
CA LYS A 91 12.98 -5.93 -18.04
C LYS A 91 14.41 -5.42 -17.86
N LEU A 92 14.91 -5.37 -16.64
CA LEU A 92 16.24 -4.86 -16.29
C LEU A 92 17.00 -5.86 -15.38
N PRO A 93 17.27 -7.10 -15.84
CA PRO A 93 17.77 -8.18 -14.99
C PRO A 93 19.18 -7.94 -14.42
N ASN A 94 19.96 -7.06 -15.06
CA ASN A 94 21.34 -6.70 -14.67
C ASN A 94 21.43 -5.37 -13.90
N ALA A 95 20.27 -4.73 -13.60
CA ALA A 95 20.27 -3.48 -12.85
C ALA A 95 20.34 -3.73 -11.33
N VAL A 96 20.91 -2.75 -10.63
CA VAL A 96 20.88 -2.66 -9.17
C VAL A 96 19.73 -1.73 -8.77
N PHE A 97 18.85 -2.22 -7.93
CA PHE A 97 17.67 -1.50 -7.47
C PHE A 97 17.90 -0.95 -6.06
N HIS A 98 17.69 0.35 -5.90
CA HIS A 98 17.83 1.06 -4.65
C HIS A 98 16.44 1.43 -4.15
N TYR A 99 16.03 0.87 -3.01
CA TYR A 99 14.69 1.05 -2.44
C TYR A 99 14.71 2.11 -1.36
N TYR A 100 13.93 3.15 -1.54
CA TYR A 100 13.63 4.16 -0.54
C TYR A 100 12.14 4.13 -0.23
N THR A 101 11.77 4.15 1.05
CA THR A 101 10.37 4.09 1.50
C THR A 101 10.04 5.24 2.44
N ASP A 102 8.81 5.79 2.32
CA ASP A 102 8.30 6.78 3.28
C ASP A 102 8.01 6.12 4.64
N SER A 103 7.60 4.85 4.63
CA SER A 103 7.42 4.04 5.85
C SER A 103 8.73 3.38 6.22
N PRO A 104 9.31 3.69 7.39
CA PRO A 104 10.55 3.08 7.84
C PRO A 104 10.46 1.54 7.80
N HIS A 105 11.54 0.89 7.38
CA HIS A 105 11.68 -0.57 7.31
C HIS A 105 10.73 -1.31 6.34
N ALA A 106 9.85 -0.62 5.59
CA ALA A 106 8.94 -1.29 4.66
C ALA A 106 9.68 -2.04 3.54
N ALA A 107 10.82 -1.53 3.08
CA ALA A 107 11.64 -2.23 2.09
C ALA A 107 12.24 -3.52 2.65
N GLU A 108 12.68 -3.53 3.91
CA GLU A 108 13.27 -4.67 4.60
C GLU A 108 12.27 -5.83 4.79
N VAL A 109 10.98 -5.52 4.82
CA VAL A 109 9.87 -6.50 4.89
C VAL A 109 9.63 -7.19 3.55
N LEU A 110 9.99 -6.54 2.44
CA LEU A 110 9.59 -6.94 1.09
C LEU A 110 10.75 -7.44 0.25
N PHE A 111 11.97 -7.01 0.54
CA PHE A 111 13.16 -7.29 -0.26
C PHE A 111 14.31 -7.70 0.64
N GLU A 112 15.04 -8.72 0.21
CA GLU A 112 16.32 -9.09 0.78
C GLU A 112 17.41 -8.17 0.24
N ALA A 113 18.28 -7.66 1.13
CA ALA A 113 19.45 -6.90 0.71
C ALA A 113 20.48 -7.84 0.11
N ASP A 114 20.88 -7.59 -1.11
CA ASP A 114 21.90 -8.35 -1.85
C ASP A 114 22.65 -7.43 -2.84
N GLU A 115 23.44 -8.01 -3.73
CA GLU A 115 24.19 -7.25 -4.76
C GLU A 115 23.29 -6.51 -5.77
N LYS A 116 22.03 -6.89 -5.91
CA LYS A 116 21.04 -6.29 -6.80
C LYS A 116 19.98 -5.46 -6.07
N ASN A 117 19.89 -5.57 -4.75
CA ASN A 117 18.89 -4.88 -3.93
C ASN A 117 19.56 -4.11 -2.80
N VAL A 118 19.57 -2.79 -2.92
CA VAL A 118 20.13 -1.89 -1.90
C VAL A 118 18.99 -1.23 -1.15
N LEU A 119 18.88 -1.52 0.14
CA LEU A 119 17.85 -0.93 1.00
C LEU A 119 18.39 0.38 1.58
N LEU A 120 17.77 1.49 1.23
CA LEU A 120 18.21 2.82 1.65
C LEU A 120 17.56 3.21 2.99
N PRO A 121 18.28 3.92 3.87
CA PRO A 121 17.71 4.40 5.11
C PRO A 121 16.56 5.37 4.85
N SER A 122 15.51 5.29 5.66
CA SER A 122 14.39 6.23 5.62
C SER A 122 14.80 7.63 6.14
N GLY A 123 14.01 8.65 5.82
CA GLY A 123 14.13 9.99 6.39
C GLY A 123 14.61 11.06 5.41
N LYS A 124 15.49 10.77 4.45
CA LYS A 124 15.92 11.74 3.44
C LYS A 124 15.84 11.12 2.06
N ILE A 125 15.05 11.71 1.17
CA ILE A 125 14.96 11.26 -0.23
C ILE A 125 16.35 11.35 -0.86
N PRO A 126 16.86 10.24 -1.43
CA PRO A 126 18.16 10.22 -2.08
C PRO A 126 18.25 11.19 -3.25
N TYR A 127 19.48 11.64 -3.58
CA TYR A 127 19.69 12.49 -4.74
C TYR A 127 19.41 11.73 -6.05
N ARG A 128 18.27 12.02 -6.68
CA ARG A 128 17.71 11.27 -7.80
C ARG A 128 18.63 11.19 -9.02
N ARG A 129 19.40 12.27 -9.28
CA ARG A 129 20.31 12.35 -10.44
C ARG A 129 21.63 11.59 -10.24
N ALA A 130 21.86 11.03 -9.06
CA ALA A 130 22.99 10.12 -8.85
C ALA A 130 22.74 8.72 -9.45
N TYR A 131 21.47 8.42 -9.80
CA TYR A 131 21.05 7.16 -10.39
C TYR A 131 20.84 7.27 -11.90
N ASP A 132 20.80 6.16 -12.61
CA ASP A 132 20.52 6.15 -14.05
C ASP A 132 19.02 6.36 -14.35
N MET A 133 18.17 5.89 -13.46
CA MET A 133 16.72 6.17 -13.48
C MET A 133 16.20 6.28 -12.04
N ALA A 134 15.27 7.19 -11.83
CA ALA A 134 14.55 7.31 -10.55
C ALA A 134 13.04 7.32 -10.80
N CYS A 135 12.32 6.45 -10.08
CA CYS A 135 10.88 6.31 -10.16
C CYS A 135 10.22 6.48 -8.80
N GLU A 136 9.03 7.08 -8.78
CA GLU A 136 8.13 7.10 -7.63
C GLU A 136 6.96 6.17 -7.90
N LEU A 137 6.64 5.31 -6.93
CA LEU A 137 5.51 4.40 -6.94
C LEU A 137 4.53 4.83 -5.85
N CYS A 138 3.30 5.08 -6.28
CA CYS A 138 2.10 5.32 -5.46
C CYS A 138 0.92 4.64 -6.19
N ILE A 139 -0.29 5.16 -6.15
CA ILE A 139 -1.38 4.71 -7.05
C ILE A 139 -0.93 4.82 -8.53
N SER A 140 -0.11 5.81 -8.84
CA SER A 140 0.53 5.99 -10.15
C SER A 140 1.98 5.47 -10.16
N PHE A 141 2.54 5.33 -11.36
CA PHE A 141 3.96 5.14 -11.62
C PHE A 141 4.51 6.41 -12.27
N LYS A 142 5.57 6.99 -11.70
CA LYS A 142 6.15 8.23 -12.19
C LYS A 142 7.66 8.11 -12.34
N THR A 143 8.17 8.29 -13.53
CA THR A 143 9.61 8.47 -13.78
C THR A 143 9.97 9.92 -13.49
N VAL A 144 10.77 10.16 -12.45
CA VAL A 144 11.14 11.51 -11.99
C VAL A 144 12.50 11.95 -12.52
N TYR A 145 13.32 10.99 -12.95
CA TYR A 145 14.60 11.25 -13.60
C TYR A 145 15.01 10.06 -14.48
N VAL A 146 15.67 10.33 -15.58
CA VAL A 146 16.28 9.31 -16.45
C VAL A 146 17.53 9.86 -17.16
N ASN A 147 18.61 9.07 -17.14
CA ASN A 147 19.81 9.26 -17.95
C ASN A 147 19.68 8.41 -19.21
N HIS A 148 19.16 9.01 -20.29
CA HIS A 148 18.90 8.31 -21.54
C HIS A 148 20.16 7.68 -22.14
N ALA A 149 21.31 8.33 -22.05
CA ALA A 149 22.57 7.81 -22.61
C ALA A 149 22.99 6.51 -21.90
N ARG A 150 22.82 6.44 -20.57
CA ARG A 150 23.13 5.25 -19.79
C ARG A 150 22.17 4.10 -20.08
N ILE A 151 20.86 4.40 -20.19
CA ILE A 151 19.87 3.38 -20.58
C ILE A 151 20.17 2.86 -22.00
N GLN A 152 20.47 3.76 -22.96
CA GLN A 152 20.86 3.36 -24.31
C GLN A 152 22.09 2.44 -24.32
N GLN A 153 23.04 2.71 -23.47
CA GLN A 153 24.30 1.95 -23.40
C GLN A 153 24.13 0.58 -22.76
N LEU A 154 23.39 0.48 -21.63
CA LEU A 154 23.38 -0.70 -20.77
C LEU A 154 22.09 -1.54 -20.84
N ALA A 155 21.01 -0.96 -21.36
CA ALA A 155 19.71 -1.65 -21.53
C ALA A 155 18.96 -1.11 -22.75
N PRO A 156 19.52 -1.21 -23.97
CA PRO A 156 18.87 -0.67 -25.19
C PRO A 156 17.48 -1.26 -25.43
N ASP A 157 17.27 -2.52 -25.10
CA ASP A 157 15.98 -3.23 -25.26
C ASP A 157 14.87 -2.67 -24.34
N PHE A 158 15.22 -1.92 -23.30
CA PHE A 158 14.26 -1.27 -22.42
C PHE A 158 13.78 0.09 -22.96
N LEU A 159 14.47 0.70 -23.91
CA LEU A 159 14.11 2.02 -24.46
C LEU A 159 12.69 2.12 -25.03
N PRO A 160 12.17 1.14 -25.77
CA PRO A 160 10.78 1.18 -26.24
C PRO A 160 9.78 1.28 -25.09
N VAL A 161 9.97 0.50 -24.03
CA VAL A 161 9.13 0.50 -22.83
C VAL A 161 9.23 1.85 -22.13
N LEU A 162 10.42 2.36 -21.92
CA LEU A 162 10.67 3.67 -21.29
C LEU A 162 10.03 4.81 -22.10
N THR A 163 10.21 4.81 -23.41
CA THR A 163 9.63 5.83 -24.32
C THR A 163 8.09 5.83 -24.24
N LEU A 164 7.49 4.64 -24.29
CA LEU A 164 6.03 4.51 -24.16
C LEU A 164 5.56 4.96 -22.77
N SER A 165 6.27 4.57 -21.71
CA SER A 165 5.99 5.00 -20.34
C SER A 165 6.01 6.53 -20.22
N LEU A 166 7.07 7.19 -20.69
CA LEU A 166 7.20 8.65 -20.64
C LEU A 166 6.11 9.35 -21.46
N SER A 167 5.73 8.80 -22.62
CA SER A 167 4.63 9.32 -23.45
C SER A 167 3.30 9.26 -22.68
N ARG A 168 2.98 8.12 -22.05
CA ARG A 168 1.77 7.95 -21.23
C ARG A 168 1.76 8.85 -20.01
N GLN A 169 2.90 9.01 -19.34
CA GLN A 169 3.06 9.92 -18.20
C GLN A 169 2.84 11.39 -18.62
N LYS A 170 3.29 11.79 -19.81
CA LYS A 170 3.04 13.13 -20.35
C LYS A 170 1.54 13.37 -20.56
N LYS A 171 0.79 12.39 -21.07
CA LYS A 171 -0.68 12.49 -21.25
C LYS A 171 -1.41 12.68 -19.92
N LEU A 172 -0.96 12.02 -18.86
CA LEU A 172 -1.55 12.09 -17.52
C LEU A 172 -0.78 13.00 -16.57
N SER A 173 0.05 13.92 -17.08
CA SER A 173 0.96 14.77 -16.29
C SER A 173 0.26 15.57 -15.18
N PHE A 174 -1.00 15.94 -15.38
CA PHE A 174 -1.80 16.58 -14.35
C PHE A 174 -1.93 15.70 -13.09
N PHE A 175 -2.23 14.41 -13.24
CA PHE A 175 -2.40 13.46 -12.13
C PHE A 175 -1.08 13.02 -11.49
N LEU A 176 0.05 13.27 -12.15
CA LEU A 176 1.38 12.90 -11.67
C LEU A 176 2.07 14.04 -10.90
N GLN A 177 1.36 15.12 -10.62
CA GLN A 177 1.87 16.18 -9.77
C GLN A 177 1.94 15.68 -8.32
N ASP A 178 2.90 16.19 -7.56
CA ASP A 178 3.10 15.83 -6.16
C ASP A 178 2.01 16.44 -5.26
N ASN A 179 0.82 15.85 -5.34
CA ASN A 179 -0.39 16.32 -4.70
C ASN A 179 -1.32 15.14 -4.36
N TYR A 180 -1.51 14.88 -3.06
CA TYR A 180 -2.38 13.80 -2.58
C TYR A 180 -3.83 13.87 -3.12
N LEU A 181 -4.38 15.08 -3.39
CA LEU A 181 -5.72 15.22 -3.97
C LEU A 181 -5.82 14.65 -5.39
N LEU A 182 -4.71 14.62 -6.11
CA LEU A 182 -4.65 14.08 -7.47
C LEU A 182 -4.48 12.56 -7.44
N ASP A 183 -3.70 12.02 -6.51
CA ASP A 183 -3.65 10.58 -6.25
C ASP A 183 -5.03 10.05 -5.83
N ASP A 184 -5.73 10.77 -4.94
CA ASP A 184 -7.11 10.44 -4.53
C ASP A 184 -8.08 10.52 -5.72
N ALA A 185 -7.92 11.48 -6.61
CA ALA A 185 -8.74 11.62 -7.82
C ALA A 185 -8.50 10.46 -8.80
N LEU A 186 -7.25 10.04 -8.96
CA LEU A 186 -6.90 8.87 -9.79
C LEU A 186 -7.46 7.58 -9.18
N GLY A 187 -7.34 7.39 -7.86
CA GLY A 187 -7.91 6.26 -7.13
C GLY A 187 -9.43 6.20 -7.27
N ARG A 188 -10.11 7.33 -7.19
CA ARG A 188 -11.57 7.45 -7.40
C ARG A 188 -11.98 7.09 -8.82
N PHE A 189 -11.21 7.54 -9.81
CA PHE A 189 -11.42 7.15 -11.20
C PHE A 189 -11.30 5.63 -11.38
N LEU A 190 -10.26 5.00 -10.83
CA LEU A 190 -10.10 3.55 -10.87
C LEU A 190 -11.30 2.82 -10.25
N TYR A 191 -11.78 3.29 -9.09
CA TYR A 191 -12.96 2.75 -8.43
C TYR A 191 -14.19 2.82 -9.34
N TRP A 192 -14.48 3.96 -9.96
CA TRP A 192 -15.62 4.10 -10.86
C TRP A 192 -15.50 3.25 -12.13
N GLN A 193 -14.30 2.92 -12.55
CA GLN A 193 -14.05 2.01 -13.66
C GLN A 193 -14.10 0.52 -13.24
N GLY A 194 -14.35 0.22 -11.96
CA GLY A 194 -14.27 -1.15 -11.43
C GLY A 194 -12.90 -1.79 -11.60
N ALA A 195 -11.85 -0.97 -11.62
CA ALA A 195 -10.48 -1.41 -11.87
C ALA A 195 -9.72 -1.68 -10.58
N GLU A 196 -8.66 -2.47 -10.69
CA GLU A 196 -7.70 -2.73 -9.61
C GLU A 196 -6.83 -1.50 -9.32
N LYS A 197 -6.36 -1.36 -8.08
CA LYS A 197 -5.52 -0.25 -7.62
C LYS A 197 -4.30 0.00 -8.50
N LEU A 198 -3.65 -1.05 -8.99
CA LEU A 198 -2.39 -0.96 -9.74
C LEU A 198 -2.57 -0.79 -11.26
N GLU A 199 -3.81 -0.69 -11.76
CA GLU A 199 -4.06 -0.49 -13.19
C GLU A 199 -3.42 0.78 -13.75
N ALA A 200 -3.40 1.86 -12.97
CA ALA A 200 -2.71 3.08 -13.38
C ALA A 200 -1.18 2.89 -13.42
N GLN A 201 -0.60 2.15 -12.48
CA GLN A 201 0.83 1.82 -12.52
C GLN A 201 1.17 0.99 -13.76
N ARG A 202 0.35 -0.03 -14.07
CA ARG A 202 0.53 -0.87 -15.26
C ARG A 202 0.51 -0.04 -16.54
N TYR A 203 -0.46 0.85 -16.69
CA TYR A 203 -0.53 1.73 -17.83
C TYR A 203 0.67 2.68 -17.90
N LEU A 204 0.98 3.40 -16.81
CA LEU A 204 1.99 4.45 -16.79
C LEU A 204 3.43 3.91 -16.89
N SER A 205 3.71 2.74 -16.35
CA SER A 205 5.01 2.10 -16.46
C SER A 205 5.26 1.49 -17.84
N ALA A 206 4.20 1.26 -18.62
CA ALA A 206 4.22 0.48 -19.86
C ALA A 206 4.75 -0.96 -19.67
N LEU A 207 4.73 -1.46 -18.44
CA LEU A 207 5.06 -2.84 -18.10
C LEU A 207 3.80 -3.70 -18.17
N ASP A 208 3.99 -4.92 -18.65
CA ASP A 208 2.95 -5.93 -18.61
C ASP A 208 3.10 -6.77 -17.34
N PHE A 209 2.11 -6.71 -16.45
CA PHE A 209 2.02 -7.53 -15.25
C PHE A 209 0.56 -7.73 -14.83
N ASP A 210 0.32 -8.85 -14.19
CA ASP A 210 -0.98 -9.11 -13.58
C ASP A 210 -1.09 -8.36 -12.25
N VAL A 211 -2.02 -7.43 -12.14
CA VAL A 211 -2.27 -6.65 -10.91
C VAL A 211 -2.79 -7.50 -9.75
N ALA A 212 -3.35 -8.67 -10.05
CA ALA A 212 -3.77 -9.65 -9.06
C ALA A 212 -2.65 -10.64 -8.67
N GLN A 213 -1.46 -10.53 -9.26
CA GLN A 213 -0.34 -11.43 -9.01
C GLN A 213 -0.10 -11.62 -7.51
N THR A 214 0.07 -12.88 -7.13
CA THR A 214 0.52 -13.31 -5.81
C THR A 214 1.83 -14.06 -5.95
N GLY A 215 2.54 -14.29 -4.86
CA GLY A 215 3.81 -14.99 -4.89
C GLY A 215 4.36 -15.23 -3.49
N SER A 216 5.68 -15.32 -3.37
CA SER A 216 6.36 -15.50 -2.11
C SER A 216 7.39 -14.40 -1.87
N LEU A 217 7.62 -14.09 -0.59
CA LEU A 217 8.80 -13.36 -0.14
C LEU A 217 10.01 -14.30 -0.09
N PRO A 218 11.24 -13.76 -0.06
CA PRO A 218 12.44 -14.55 0.17
C PRO A 218 12.35 -15.37 1.46
N ASP A 219 12.95 -16.56 1.45
CA ASP A 219 12.97 -17.47 2.59
C ASP A 219 13.61 -16.85 3.84
N SER A 220 14.63 -16.02 3.68
CA SER A 220 15.26 -15.26 4.76
C SER A 220 14.29 -14.34 5.52
N ILE A 221 13.28 -13.83 4.82
CA ILE A 221 12.22 -13.00 5.41
C ILE A 221 11.15 -13.88 6.04
N LEU A 222 10.71 -14.94 5.34
CA LEU A 222 9.62 -15.81 5.80
C LEU A 222 10.01 -16.71 6.97
N LYS A 223 11.27 -17.15 7.03
CA LYS A 223 11.80 -18.08 8.04
C LYS A 223 12.53 -17.38 9.17
N LYS A 224 12.34 -16.06 9.33
CA LYS A 224 12.90 -15.32 10.45
C LYS A 224 12.45 -15.94 11.77
N ASP A 225 13.37 -16.06 12.71
CA ASP A 225 13.07 -16.63 14.02
C ASP A 225 12.12 -15.73 14.82
N VAL A 226 10.94 -16.24 15.10
CA VAL A 226 9.89 -15.60 15.90
C VAL A 226 9.55 -16.42 17.16
N SER A 227 10.38 -17.38 17.54
CA SER A 227 10.18 -18.25 18.71
C SER A 227 10.13 -17.45 20.02
N GLY A 228 10.84 -16.31 20.08
CA GLY A 228 10.85 -15.41 21.24
C GLY A 228 9.49 -14.81 21.61
N TYR A 229 8.50 -14.89 20.73
CA TYR A 229 7.14 -14.40 21.01
C TYR A 229 6.25 -15.40 21.74
N GLY A 230 6.74 -16.63 22.04
CA GLY A 230 6.01 -17.64 22.82
C GLY A 230 4.76 -18.19 22.13
N LEU A 231 4.76 -18.21 20.80
CA LEU A 231 3.61 -18.66 20.02
C LEU A 231 3.50 -20.18 20.00
N LYS A 232 2.29 -20.69 20.20
CA LYS A 232 1.95 -22.11 20.12
C LYS A 232 1.17 -22.38 18.85
N LYS A 233 1.63 -23.29 18.01
CA LYS A 233 0.90 -23.70 16.80
C LYS A 233 -0.14 -24.76 17.11
N PRO A 234 -1.30 -24.77 16.42
CA PRO A 234 -1.74 -23.77 15.46
C PRO A 234 -2.18 -22.46 16.13
N TYR A 235 -2.03 -21.35 15.40
CA TYR A 235 -2.57 -20.06 15.82
C TYR A 235 -3.17 -19.28 14.64
N ILE A 236 -4.12 -18.39 14.98
CA ILE A 236 -4.63 -17.36 14.07
C ILE A 236 -4.11 -15.99 14.50
N THR A 237 -4.04 -15.07 13.55
CA THR A 237 -3.68 -13.67 13.83
C THR A 237 -4.85 -12.74 13.62
N LEU A 238 -5.00 -11.74 14.49
CA LEU A 238 -5.99 -10.67 14.42
C LEU A 238 -5.29 -9.32 14.31
N HIS A 239 -5.91 -8.39 13.58
CA HIS A 239 -5.51 -6.99 13.59
C HIS A 239 -6.73 -6.08 13.60
N SER A 240 -6.62 -4.90 14.22
CA SER A 240 -7.76 -3.99 14.40
C SER A 240 -8.16 -3.20 13.14
N GLY A 241 -7.50 -3.43 12.01
CA GLY A 241 -7.84 -2.79 10.73
C GLY A 241 -7.13 -1.47 10.45
N ILE A 242 -6.46 -0.87 11.43
CA ILE A 242 -5.73 0.39 11.23
C ILE A 242 -4.57 0.53 12.22
N ASP A 243 -3.46 1.07 11.74
CA ASP A 243 -2.43 1.62 12.61
C ASP A 243 -2.81 3.06 12.99
N ALA A 244 -2.82 3.37 14.28
CA ALA A 244 -3.29 4.64 14.83
C ALA A 244 -2.34 5.84 14.59
N THR A 245 -1.46 5.79 13.60
CA THR A 245 -0.74 6.98 13.09
C THR A 245 -1.69 8.05 12.56
N PHE A 246 -2.92 7.68 12.21
CA PHE A 246 -4.02 8.61 12.00
C PHE A 246 -4.55 9.07 13.35
N ASN A 247 -4.06 10.22 13.81
CA ASN A 247 -4.38 10.85 15.09
C ASN A 247 -5.88 11.15 15.21
N MET A 248 -6.62 10.17 15.71
CA MET A 248 -8.07 10.07 15.70
C MET A 248 -8.64 10.57 17.02
N LYS A 249 -8.36 11.79 17.42
CA LYS A 249 -8.89 12.39 18.65
C LYS A 249 -10.28 11.85 19.04
N GLY A 250 -10.30 10.68 19.72
CA GLY A 250 -11.47 10.10 20.35
C GLY A 250 -12.51 9.43 19.45
N SER A 251 -12.29 9.27 18.13
CA SER A 251 -13.22 8.58 17.22
C SER A 251 -12.69 7.20 16.79
N THR A 252 -13.56 6.21 16.69
CA THR A 252 -13.24 4.91 16.10
C THR A 252 -13.14 5.04 14.59
N PRO A 253 -12.06 4.55 13.95
CA PRO A 253 -11.95 4.55 12.49
C PRO A 253 -13.12 3.81 11.84
N LEU A 254 -13.68 4.37 10.77
CA LEU A 254 -14.83 3.78 10.07
C LEU A 254 -14.54 2.37 9.52
N LYS A 255 -13.29 2.04 9.24
CA LYS A 255 -12.90 0.73 8.73
C LYS A 255 -12.56 -0.30 9.82
N CYS A 256 -12.65 0.08 11.08
CA CYS A 256 -12.41 -0.84 12.19
C CYS A 256 -13.67 -1.55 12.61
N TRP A 257 -13.56 -2.86 12.82
CA TRP A 257 -14.60 -3.63 13.44
C TRP A 257 -14.69 -3.25 14.93
N PRO A 258 -15.90 -3.07 15.52
CA PRO A 258 -16.06 -2.67 16.92
C PRO A 258 -15.34 -3.62 17.90
N LYS A 259 -14.78 -3.07 18.99
CA LYS A 259 -14.07 -3.87 20.01
C LYS A 259 -14.98 -4.94 20.61
N GLU A 260 -16.24 -4.62 20.78
CA GLU A 260 -17.27 -5.51 21.30
C GLU A 260 -17.49 -6.73 20.39
N ASN A 261 -17.47 -6.51 19.09
CA ASN A 261 -17.57 -7.58 18.10
C ASN A 261 -16.31 -8.48 18.11
N TRP A 262 -15.12 -7.90 18.23
CA TRP A 262 -13.88 -8.66 18.42
C TRP A 262 -13.92 -9.52 19.67
N SER A 263 -14.39 -8.95 20.80
CA SER A 263 -14.50 -9.67 22.08
C SER A 263 -15.47 -10.85 21.99
N THR A 264 -16.64 -10.62 21.39
CA THR A 264 -17.65 -11.68 21.18
C THR A 264 -17.13 -12.77 20.24
N PHE A 265 -16.50 -12.37 19.12
CA PHE A 265 -15.88 -13.31 18.17
C PHE A 265 -14.83 -14.19 18.88
N VAL A 266 -13.93 -13.61 19.63
CA VAL A 266 -12.86 -14.34 20.34
C VAL A 266 -13.45 -15.34 21.34
N LYS A 267 -14.49 -14.94 22.08
CA LYS A 267 -15.21 -15.85 22.99
C LYS A 267 -15.78 -17.06 22.24
N LEU A 268 -16.55 -16.82 21.21
CA LEU A 268 -17.19 -17.87 20.39
C LEU A 268 -16.12 -18.75 19.68
N PHE A 269 -15.04 -18.14 19.22
CA PHE A 269 -13.93 -18.85 18.58
C PHE A 269 -13.26 -19.82 19.56
N ARG A 270 -12.98 -19.41 20.79
CA ARG A 270 -12.39 -20.28 21.83
C ARG A 270 -13.29 -21.45 22.20
N GLU A 271 -14.59 -21.25 22.28
CA GLU A 271 -15.55 -22.31 22.54
C GLU A 271 -15.49 -23.39 21.44
N LYS A 272 -15.30 -22.97 20.18
CA LYS A 272 -15.30 -23.88 19.03
C LYS A 272 -13.91 -24.47 18.72
N PHE A 273 -12.84 -23.70 18.92
CA PHE A 273 -11.46 -24.05 18.58
C PHE A 273 -10.50 -23.84 19.77
N PRO A 274 -10.68 -24.57 20.89
CA PRO A 274 -9.92 -24.34 22.14
C PRO A 274 -8.41 -24.63 22.00
N HIS A 275 -8.01 -25.35 20.96
CA HIS A 275 -6.61 -25.70 20.68
C HIS A 275 -5.88 -24.71 19.77
N ILE A 276 -6.56 -23.71 19.22
CA ILE A 276 -5.98 -22.70 18.33
C ILE A 276 -5.72 -21.42 19.13
N GLN A 277 -4.46 -21.01 19.20
CA GLN A 277 -4.08 -19.77 19.89
C GLN A 277 -4.49 -18.53 19.08
N ILE A 278 -4.91 -17.48 19.77
CA ILE A 278 -5.32 -16.20 19.19
C ILE A 278 -4.26 -15.15 19.47
N VAL A 279 -3.65 -14.62 18.41
CA VAL A 279 -2.55 -13.67 18.46
C VAL A 279 -2.97 -12.34 17.86
N GLN A 280 -2.85 -11.24 18.61
CA GLN A 280 -3.11 -9.91 18.07
C GLN A 280 -1.80 -9.28 17.58
N LEU A 281 -1.80 -8.78 16.33
CA LEU A 281 -0.75 -7.97 15.73
C LEU A 281 -1.16 -6.50 15.69
N GLY A 282 -0.19 -5.59 15.58
CA GLY A 282 -0.43 -4.17 15.41
C GLY A 282 0.76 -3.31 15.76
N GLY A 283 0.79 -2.08 15.26
CA GLY A 283 1.77 -1.06 15.64
C GLY A 283 1.58 -0.59 17.09
N GLU A 284 2.53 0.19 17.60
CA GLU A 284 2.55 0.64 19.00
C GLU A 284 1.26 1.36 19.44
N ASN A 285 0.66 2.11 18.51
CA ASN A 285 -0.54 2.90 18.77
C ASN A 285 -1.86 2.18 18.44
N SER A 286 -1.80 0.93 17.98
CA SER A 286 -3.02 0.15 17.71
C SER A 286 -3.76 -0.20 19.00
N PRO A 287 -5.11 -0.29 18.97
CA PRO A 287 -5.88 -0.74 20.13
C PRO A 287 -5.42 -2.12 20.61
N LYS A 288 -5.17 -2.27 21.92
CA LYS A 288 -4.82 -3.55 22.54
C LYS A 288 -6.07 -4.27 23.01
N PHE A 289 -6.14 -5.57 22.72
CA PHE A 289 -7.22 -6.45 23.17
C PHE A 289 -6.73 -7.28 24.37
N ASP A 290 -7.44 -7.17 25.46
CA ASP A 290 -7.20 -7.88 26.72
C ASP A 290 -7.76 -9.31 26.73
N PHE A 291 -8.52 -9.64 25.72
CA PHE A 291 -9.21 -10.92 25.55
C PHE A 291 -8.52 -11.90 24.58
N VAL A 292 -7.35 -11.58 24.01
CA VAL A 292 -6.57 -12.49 23.16
C VAL A 292 -5.54 -13.28 24.00
N ASP A 293 -5.00 -14.37 23.43
CA ASP A 293 -4.03 -15.19 24.19
C ASP A 293 -2.65 -14.55 24.18
N VAL A 294 -2.25 -13.93 23.06
CA VAL A 294 -0.98 -13.21 22.91
C VAL A 294 -1.23 -11.87 22.23
N CYS A 295 -0.89 -10.78 22.91
CA CYS A 295 -0.93 -9.43 22.37
C CYS A 295 0.48 -8.96 22.00
N LEU A 296 0.77 -8.88 20.69
CA LEU A 296 2.03 -8.40 20.12
C LEU A 296 1.96 -6.95 19.64
N VAL A 297 0.90 -6.23 19.94
CA VAL A 297 0.75 -4.80 19.60
C VAL A 297 1.87 -3.99 20.24
N GLY A 298 2.70 -3.36 19.38
CA GLY A 298 3.87 -2.58 19.77
C GLY A 298 5.03 -3.41 20.32
N LYS A 299 4.98 -4.74 20.24
CA LYS A 299 6.04 -5.64 20.73
C LYS A 299 6.77 -6.35 19.60
N SER A 300 6.13 -6.60 18.48
CA SER A 300 6.77 -7.16 17.29
C SER A 300 7.38 -6.06 16.42
N SER A 301 8.54 -6.34 15.83
CA SER A 301 9.12 -5.46 14.83
C SER A 301 8.37 -5.58 13.50
N LEU A 302 8.47 -4.57 12.64
CA LEU A 302 7.89 -4.61 11.30
C LEU A 302 8.48 -5.77 10.47
N GLN A 303 9.79 -6.04 10.66
CA GLN A 303 10.51 -7.11 9.96
C GLN A 303 10.11 -8.52 10.40
N ASP A 304 9.45 -8.70 11.56
CA ASP A 304 8.98 -9.99 12.04
C ASP A 304 7.58 -10.34 11.51
N LEU A 305 6.82 -9.32 11.04
CA LEU A 305 5.44 -9.49 10.59
C LEU A 305 5.27 -10.56 9.48
N PRO A 306 6.13 -10.65 8.46
CA PRO A 306 5.99 -11.70 7.45
C PRO A 306 6.05 -13.11 8.04
N ALA A 307 7.02 -13.36 8.93
CA ALA A 307 7.19 -14.67 9.56
C ALA A 307 6.03 -14.98 10.53
N LEU A 308 5.58 -14.01 11.32
CA LEU A 308 4.43 -14.13 12.21
C LEU A 308 3.15 -14.43 11.44
N LEU A 309 2.90 -13.73 10.33
CA LEU A 309 1.76 -13.97 9.45
C LEU A 309 1.89 -15.32 8.73
N ALA A 310 3.05 -15.62 8.14
CA ALA A 310 3.28 -16.87 7.42
C ALA A 310 3.13 -18.11 8.31
N GLY A 311 3.43 -17.99 9.59
CA GLY A 311 3.25 -19.04 10.58
C GLY A 311 1.81 -19.21 11.08
N SER A 312 0.91 -18.28 10.81
CA SER A 312 -0.50 -18.35 11.22
C SER A 312 -1.33 -19.22 10.24
N THR A 313 -2.32 -19.91 10.78
CA THR A 313 -3.27 -20.68 9.97
C THR A 313 -4.19 -19.76 9.15
N LEU A 314 -4.58 -18.64 9.74
CA LEU A 314 -5.46 -17.64 9.12
C LEU A 314 -5.20 -16.26 9.75
N HIS A 315 -5.33 -15.22 8.93
CA HIS A 315 -5.33 -13.83 9.41
C HIS A 315 -6.75 -13.25 9.32
N ILE A 316 -7.20 -12.50 10.33
CA ILE A 316 -8.52 -11.85 10.32
C ILE A 316 -8.32 -10.35 10.56
N ASP A 317 -8.82 -9.52 9.65
CA ASP A 317 -8.53 -8.08 9.68
C ASP A 317 -9.62 -7.29 8.93
N GLY A 318 -9.65 -5.98 9.15
CA GLY A 318 -10.19 -5.05 8.18
C GLY A 318 -9.27 -4.92 6.96
N GLU A 319 -9.65 -4.12 5.96
CA GLU A 319 -8.73 -3.82 4.86
C GLU A 319 -7.53 -3.00 5.40
N SER A 320 -6.31 -3.55 5.33
CA SER A 320 -5.13 -2.99 5.98
C SER A 320 -3.82 -3.33 5.24
N GLY A 321 -2.71 -2.79 5.76
CA GLY A 321 -1.37 -3.11 5.28
C GLY A 321 -0.98 -4.58 5.46
N LEU A 322 -1.42 -5.22 6.55
CA LEU A 322 -1.14 -6.64 6.79
C LEU A 322 -1.89 -7.54 5.79
N VAL A 323 -3.14 -7.16 5.44
CA VAL A 323 -3.88 -7.84 4.38
C VAL A 323 -3.15 -7.76 3.04
N GLN A 324 -2.62 -6.59 2.67
CA GLN A 324 -1.86 -6.45 1.41
C GLN A 324 -0.56 -7.26 1.43
N LEU A 325 0.06 -7.42 2.61
CA LEU A 325 1.25 -8.24 2.78
C LEU A 325 0.95 -9.72 2.53
N THR A 326 -0.26 -10.22 2.86
CA THR A 326 -0.65 -11.63 2.59
C THR A 326 -0.55 -12.02 1.12
N ARG A 327 -0.57 -11.08 0.18
CA ARG A 327 -0.30 -11.33 -1.25
C ARG A 327 0.95 -12.19 -1.47
N TRP A 328 1.95 -11.99 -0.62
CA TRP A 328 3.30 -12.57 -0.72
C TRP A 328 3.57 -13.67 0.32
N LEU A 329 2.55 -14.11 1.04
CA LEU A 329 2.65 -15.09 2.12
C LEU A 329 1.81 -16.34 1.79
N PRO A 330 2.10 -17.50 2.39
CA PRO A 330 1.23 -18.68 2.26
C PRO A 330 -0.15 -18.44 2.92
N THR A 331 -0.20 -17.65 3.98
CA THR A 331 -1.41 -17.38 4.78
C THR A 331 -2.46 -16.62 3.99
N ARG A 332 -3.71 -17.03 4.15
CA ARG A 332 -4.90 -16.31 3.66
C ARG A 332 -5.43 -15.39 4.76
N ALA A 333 -6.19 -14.37 4.35
CA ALA A 333 -6.91 -13.52 5.29
C ALA A 333 -8.43 -13.60 5.08
N VAL A 334 -9.18 -13.47 6.18
CA VAL A 334 -10.58 -13.05 6.17
C VAL A 334 -10.59 -11.55 6.32
N VAL A 335 -11.08 -10.83 5.32
CA VAL A 335 -10.98 -9.38 5.21
C VAL A 335 -12.37 -8.76 5.28
N LEU A 336 -12.58 -7.89 6.27
CA LEU A 336 -13.82 -7.16 6.45
C LEU A 336 -13.74 -5.81 5.74
N PHE A 337 -14.36 -5.69 4.56
CA PHE A 337 -14.40 -4.44 3.81
C PHE A 337 -15.45 -3.49 4.36
N ALA A 338 -15.03 -2.30 4.76
CA ALA A 338 -15.87 -1.23 5.29
C ALA A 338 -16.19 -0.18 4.22
N ASN A 339 -15.54 0.96 4.34
CA ASN A 339 -15.66 2.11 3.46
C ASN A 339 -14.62 2.13 2.33
N THR A 340 -13.72 1.14 2.29
CA THR A 340 -12.78 0.87 1.20
C THR A 340 -13.40 -0.07 0.16
N ALA A 341 -13.01 0.08 -1.09
CA ALA A 341 -13.60 -0.70 -2.18
C ALA A 341 -12.87 -2.03 -2.38
N ALA A 342 -13.59 -3.15 -2.30
CA ALA A 342 -13.03 -4.46 -2.59
C ALA A 342 -12.51 -4.56 -4.04
N SER A 343 -13.15 -3.91 -5.00
CA SER A 343 -12.67 -3.85 -6.40
C SER A 343 -11.25 -3.30 -6.54
N LEU A 344 -10.80 -2.45 -5.62
CA LEU A 344 -9.46 -1.87 -5.62
C LEU A 344 -8.44 -2.68 -4.82
N PHE A 345 -8.86 -3.27 -3.69
CA PHE A 345 -7.95 -3.76 -2.66
C PHE A 345 -8.08 -5.24 -2.34
N ALA A 346 -9.13 -5.91 -2.80
CA ALA A 346 -9.31 -7.33 -2.53
C ALA A 346 -8.22 -8.16 -3.22
N LEU A 347 -7.69 -9.13 -2.50
CA LEU A 347 -6.79 -10.13 -3.06
C LEU A 347 -7.59 -11.40 -3.37
N PRO A 348 -7.51 -11.96 -4.60
CA PRO A 348 -8.29 -13.13 -4.99
C PRO A 348 -8.08 -14.34 -4.09
N LYS A 349 -6.89 -14.49 -3.50
CA LYS A 349 -6.59 -15.59 -2.56
C LYS A 349 -7.27 -15.46 -1.20
N ASN A 350 -7.68 -14.25 -0.81
CA ASN A 350 -8.29 -13.97 0.49
C ASN A 350 -9.80 -14.20 0.46
N ILE A 351 -10.39 -14.29 1.65
CA ILE A 351 -11.83 -14.38 1.88
C ILE A 351 -12.33 -12.97 2.13
N ASN A 352 -12.80 -12.32 1.07
CA ASN A 352 -13.16 -10.91 1.10
C ASN A 352 -14.65 -10.76 1.42
N LEU A 353 -14.96 -10.32 2.65
CA LEU A 353 -16.33 -10.04 3.08
C LEU A 353 -16.70 -8.64 2.63
N THR A 354 -17.72 -8.57 1.78
CA THR A 354 -18.28 -7.31 1.27
C THR A 354 -19.72 -7.16 1.70
N SER A 355 -20.20 -5.92 1.75
CA SER A 355 -21.59 -5.59 2.06
C SER A 355 -22.11 -4.62 0.99
N ASP A 356 -23.36 -4.78 0.66
CA ASP A 356 -24.16 -3.88 -0.19
C ASP A 356 -24.99 -2.87 0.60
N LYS A 357 -24.87 -2.88 1.95
CA LYS A 357 -25.60 -1.98 2.84
C LYS A 357 -25.29 -0.51 2.56
N CYS A 358 -24.05 -0.23 2.19
CA CYS A 358 -23.58 1.10 1.84
C CYS A 358 -22.44 0.99 0.81
N GLY A 359 -22.26 2.00 -0.06
CA GLY A 359 -21.15 2.04 -1.01
C GLY A 359 -19.81 2.29 -0.34
N ALA A 360 -18.71 2.04 -1.07
CA ALA A 360 -17.38 2.47 -0.67
C ALA A 360 -17.25 3.99 -0.81
N CYS A 361 -16.96 4.69 0.29
CA CYS A 361 -16.85 6.15 0.31
C CYS A 361 -15.41 6.68 0.46
N MET A 362 -14.44 5.79 0.35
CA MET A 362 -13.02 6.13 0.32
C MET A 362 -12.76 7.23 -0.71
N TRP A 363 -11.97 8.24 -0.35
CA TRP A 363 -11.60 9.39 -1.17
C TRP A 363 -12.73 10.35 -1.58
N LEU A 364 -13.97 10.14 -1.12
CA LEU A 364 -15.07 11.06 -1.44
C LEU A 364 -15.03 12.34 -0.58
N GLU A 365 -14.52 12.26 0.65
CA GLU A 365 -14.38 13.39 1.57
C GLU A 365 -12.91 13.84 1.81
N GLY A 366 -12.01 13.60 0.89
CA GLY A 366 -10.58 13.91 1.08
C GLY A 366 -10.01 13.14 2.30
N PRO A 367 -9.14 13.75 3.11
CA PRO A 367 -8.47 13.06 4.21
C PRO A 367 -9.39 12.64 5.37
N SER A 368 -10.64 13.09 5.39
CA SER A 368 -11.61 12.77 6.47
C SER A 368 -12.30 11.42 6.31
N TRP A 369 -12.15 10.74 5.19
CA TRP A 369 -12.82 9.47 4.89
C TRP A 369 -12.53 8.34 5.90
N HIS A 370 -11.45 8.45 6.65
CA HIS A 370 -11.11 7.48 7.70
C HIS A 370 -12.01 7.57 8.93
N THR A 371 -12.50 8.79 9.25
CA THR A 371 -13.07 9.12 10.55
C THR A 371 -14.50 9.62 10.48
N ARG A 372 -14.96 10.02 9.30
CA ARG A 372 -16.24 10.68 9.11
C ARG A 372 -17.08 9.96 8.06
N CYS A 373 -18.27 9.54 8.45
CA CYS A 373 -19.26 9.02 7.53
C CYS A 373 -19.92 10.18 6.78
N MET A 374 -19.94 10.12 5.44
CA MET A 374 -20.58 11.13 4.59
C MET A 374 -22.10 11.22 4.82
N LEU A 375 -22.74 10.12 5.25
CA LEU A 375 -24.15 10.04 5.55
C LEU A 375 -24.48 10.38 7.01
N GLY A 376 -23.48 10.82 7.80
CA GLY A 376 -23.67 11.24 9.19
C GLY A 376 -23.80 10.12 10.22
N TYR A 377 -23.60 8.85 9.86
CA TYR A 377 -23.61 7.75 10.81
C TYR A 377 -22.37 7.78 11.70
N SER A 378 -22.53 7.33 12.95
CA SER A 378 -21.41 7.22 13.91
C SER A 378 -20.45 6.09 13.60
N SER A 379 -20.83 5.12 12.75
CA SER A 379 -20.06 3.96 12.35
C SER A 379 -20.32 3.61 10.88
N CYS A 380 -19.42 2.83 10.27
CA CYS A 380 -19.62 2.35 8.90
C CYS A 380 -20.74 1.32 8.83
N GLN A 381 -21.74 1.56 7.98
CA GLN A 381 -22.90 0.66 7.85
C GLN A 381 -22.51 -0.70 7.27
N ASN A 382 -21.52 -0.78 6.39
CA ASN A 382 -21.00 -2.06 5.89
C ASN A 382 -20.40 -2.88 7.03
N MET A 383 -19.62 -2.25 7.93
CA MET A 383 -19.00 -2.94 9.07
C MET A 383 -20.03 -3.49 10.06
N GLN A 384 -21.22 -2.87 10.16
CA GLN A 384 -22.31 -3.35 10.99
C GLN A 384 -22.97 -4.64 10.49
N THR A 385 -22.77 -5.02 9.24
CA THR A 385 -23.31 -6.27 8.68
C THR A 385 -22.53 -7.52 9.10
N TYR A 386 -21.28 -7.33 9.56
CA TYR A 386 -20.42 -8.45 9.96
C TYR A 386 -20.62 -8.74 11.43
N THR A 387 -21.61 -9.62 11.76
CA THR A 387 -21.77 -10.07 13.15
C THR A 387 -20.65 -11.04 13.54
N PRO A 388 -20.32 -11.17 14.83
CA PRO A 388 -19.31 -12.12 15.29
C PRO A 388 -19.61 -13.57 14.89
N GLU A 389 -20.87 -13.97 14.92
CA GLU A 389 -21.34 -15.31 14.53
C GLU A 389 -21.14 -15.55 13.03
N TYR A 390 -21.48 -14.56 12.20
CA TYR A 390 -21.26 -14.65 10.75
C TYR A 390 -19.77 -14.78 10.41
N VAL A 391 -18.93 -13.93 11.02
CA VAL A 391 -17.47 -14.01 10.81
C VAL A 391 -16.93 -15.36 11.30
N LEU A 392 -17.40 -15.87 12.46
CA LEU A 392 -17.00 -17.18 12.97
C LEU A 392 -17.41 -18.32 12.03
N GLU A 393 -18.60 -18.26 11.45
CA GLU A 393 -19.06 -19.26 10.48
C GLU A 393 -18.11 -19.32 9.28
N ILE A 394 -17.78 -18.16 8.70
CA ILE A 394 -16.83 -18.08 7.58
C ILE A 394 -15.44 -18.62 7.96
N VAL A 395 -14.89 -18.16 9.08
CA VAL A 395 -13.59 -18.64 9.60
C VAL A 395 -13.61 -20.16 9.80
N SER A 396 -14.69 -20.70 10.38
CA SER A 396 -14.82 -22.13 10.66
C SER A 396 -14.76 -22.98 9.40
N ARG A 397 -15.42 -22.56 8.32
CA ARG A 397 -15.39 -23.27 7.03
C ARG A 397 -13.96 -23.38 6.47
N HIS A 398 -13.12 -22.39 6.76
CA HIS A 398 -11.75 -22.34 6.24
C HIS A 398 -10.70 -22.98 7.16
N LEU A 399 -11.02 -23.18 8.44
CA LEU A 399 -10.15 -23.92 9.36
C LEU A 399 -10.44 -25.44 9.35
N ALA A 400 -11.64 -25.85 8.87
CA ALA A 400 -12.02 -27.26 8.74
C ALA A 400 -11.62 -27.89 7.40
N ALA A 401 -11.19 -27.09 6.43
CA ALA A 401 -10.71 -27.53 5.11
C ALA A 401 -9.20 -27.73 5.10
#